data_8640a6562f79e845542c7c2a5ad93b6f
#
_entry.id   8640a6562f79e845542c7c2a5ad93b6f
#
_cell.length_a   1.000
_cell.length_b   1.000
_cell.length_c   1.000
_cell.angle_alpha   90.00
_cell.angle_beta   90.00
_cell.angle_gamma   90.00
#
_symmetry.space_group_name_H-M   'P 1'
#
loop_
_entity.id
_entity.type
_entity.pdbx_description
1 polymer ?
#
loop_
_entity_poly.entity_id
_entity_poly.type
_entity_poly.pdbx_seq_one_letter_code
_entity_poly.pdbx_strand_id
1 'polypeptide(L)'
;EEHKNILYSLFSNIYLNSANGFIGINASGKTSVLKVTLLVLELLNNEPINHIETRDILGDSKEVKLNTYFFSRKTKEVCRLETIITAEKNKSEGIIYRIVSESLWTKSTDEVTTRKTMLDFEGREPAIIRSSQEEFLSDDVSIMIARNKKTKEYIRIVNLLKFTNVNILPFFEDIPAEVITFLDPTIESLHFDEKDKKQIIHLKFKGKEEIILNNPVELNNYLSSGTVKGK
;
A
#
# COMPACT_ATOMS: atom_id res chain seq x y z
N GLU A 1 1.87 32.14 15.36
CA GLU A 1 1.59 32.19 13.90
C GLU A 1 2.30 31.10 13.09
N GLU A 2 3.38 30.48 13.58
CA GLU A 2 4.16 29.45 12.85
C GLU A 2 3.50 28.07 12.71
N HIS A 3 2.50 27.74 13.51
CA HIS A 3 1.86 26.40 13.48
C HIS A 3 0.73 26.25 12.46
N LYS A 4 0.29 27.31 11.79
CA LYS A 4 -0.84 27.29 10.85
C LYS A 4 -0.59 26.47 9.57
N ASN A 5 0.66 26.21 9.23
CA ASN A 5 1.03 25.53 7.98
C ASN A 5 1.08 23.99 8.08
N ILE A 6 0.98 23.41 9.29
CA ILE A 6 1.10 21.96 9.51
C ILE A 6 -0.26 21.27 9.43
N LEU A 7 -1.34 21.98 9.83
CA LEU A 7 -2.68 21.44 9.85
C LEU A 7 -3.50 22.03 8.70
N TYR A 8 -4.10 21.17 7.92
CA TYR A 8 -5.02 21.54 6.87
C TYR A 8 -6.46 21.41 7.38
N SER A 9 -7.24 22.51 7.38
CA SER A 9 -8.65 22.47 7.72
C SER A 9 -9.45 21.83 6.59
N LEU A 10 -10.19 20.76 6.89
CA LEU A 10 -11.12 20.14 5.95
C LEU A 10 -12.47 20.84 5.97
N PHE A 11 -13.13 20.81 7.09
CA PHE A 11 -14.42 21.44 7.36
C PHE A 11 -14.67 21.48 8.87
N SER A 12 -15.49 22.43 9.33
CA SER A 12 -15.80 22.60 10.75
C SER A 12 -14.53 22.59 11.62
N ASN A 13 -14.48 21.74 12.63
CA ASN A 13 -13.30 21.54 13.52
C ASN A 13 -12.45 20.32 13.14
N ILE A 14 -12.57 19.81 11.91
CA ILE A 14 -11.81 18.66 11.43
C ILE A 14 -10.59 19.14 10.66
N TYR A 15 -9.42 18.69 11.10
CA TYR A 15 -8.12 19.04 10.53
C TYR A 15 -7.36 17.77 10.13
N LEU A 16 -6.56 17.87 9.09
CA LEU A 16 -5.60 16.85 8.67
C LEU A 16 -4.17 17.37 8.75
N ASN A 17 -3.25 16.47 9.01
CA ASN A 17 -1.83 16.76 8.86
C ASN A 17 -1.47 16.89 7.37
N SER A 18 -0.71 17.93 7.02
CA SER A 18 -0.18 18.10 5.67
C SER A 18 0.97 17.15 5.36
N ALA A 19 1.64 16.61 6.40
CA ALA A 19 2.72 15.65 6.28
C ALA A 19 2.62 14.58 7.38
N ASN A 20 2.94 13.34 7.03
CA ASN A 20 3.03 12.22 7.97
C ASN A 20 4.36 11.50 7.78
N GLY A 21 5.07 11.25 8.87
CA GLY A 21 6.33 10.51 8.89
C GLY A 21 6.14 9.15 9.57
N PHE A 22 6.70 8.09 8.97
CA PHE A 22 6.73 6.75 9.54
C PHE A 22 8.14 6.45 10.05
N ILE A 23 8.28 6.29 11.35
CA ILE A 23 9.54 5.99 12.04
C ILE A 23 9.45 4.58 12.63
N GLY A 24 10.52 3.83 12.54
CA GLY A 24 10.61 2.47 13.10
C GLY A 24 11.84 1.74 12.56
N ILE A 25 12.19 0.63 13.20
CA ILE A 25 13.27 -0.27 12.76
C ILE A 25 13.00 -0.80 11.35
N ASN A 26 14.03 -1.32 10.69
CA ASN A 26 13.87 -1.98 9.40
C ASN A 26 12.92 -3.19 9.52
N ALA A 27 12.25 -3.53 8.42
CA ALA A 27 11.24 -4.59 8.37
C ALA A 27 9.99 -4.36 9.27
N SER A 28 9.80 -3.18 9.85
CA SER A 28 8.62 -2.84 10.67
C SER A 28 7.34 -2.52 9.87
N GLY A 29 7.34 -2.74 8.55
CA GLY A 29 6.16 -2.53 7.71
C GLY A 29 5.94 -1.09 7.20
N LYS A 30 6.91 -0.16 7.36
CA LYS A 30 6.78 1.23 6.89
C LYS A 30 6.46 1.32 5.39
N THR A 31 7.21 0.59 4.57
CA THR A 31 6.98 0.52 3.12
C THR A 31 5.64 -0.15 2.80
N SER A 32 5.22 -1.13 3.58
CA SER A 32 3.92 -1.80 3.41
C SER A 32 2.76 -0.83 3.61
N VAL A 33 2.83 0.03 4.61
CA VAL A 33 1.82 1.10 4.83
C VAL A 33 1.75 2.03 3.62
N LEU A 34 2.90 2.45 3.08
CA LEU A 34 2.95 3.30 1.88
C LEU A 34 2.39 2.58 0.65
N LYS A 35 2.72 1.30 0.44
CA LYS A 35 2.18 0.48 -0.65
C LYS A 35 0.66 0.35 -0.57
N VAL A 36 0.11 0.05 0.61
CA VAL A 36 -1.35 -0.02 0.81
C VAL A 36 -2.00 1.33 0.55
N THR A 37 -1.40 2.42 1.00
CA THR A 37 -1.91 3.77 0.76
C THR A 37 -1.98 4.08 -0.74
N LEU A 38 -0.92 3.76 -1.50
CA LEU A 38 -0.90 3.94 -2.94
C LEU A 38 -1.93 3.07 -3.64
N LEU A 39 -2.02 1.79 -3.28
CA LEU A 39 -3.03 0.87 -3.81
C LEU A 39 -4.44 1.46 -3.67
N VAL A 40 -4.78 1.95 -2.48
CA VAL A 40 -6.10 2.54 -2.21
C VAL A 40 -6.33 3.82 -3.03
N LEU A 41 -5.34 4.71 -3.12
CA LEU A 41 -5.46 5.95 -3.90
C LEU A 41 -5.66 5.68 -5.40
N GLU A 42 -4.97 4.68 -5.94
CA GLU A 42 -5.10 4.28 -7.34
C GLU A 42 -6.46 3.62 -7.61
N LEU A 43 -6.96 2.75 -6.70
CA LEU A 43 -8.32 2.23 -6.76
C LEU A 43 -9.38 3.34 -6.73
N LEU A 44 -9.22 4.35 -5.87
CA LEU A 44 -10.11 5.52 -5.82
C LEU A 44 -10.07 6.33 -7.14
N ASN A 45 -8.98 6.26 -7.90
CA ASN A 45 -8.83 6.87 -9.23
C ASN A 45 -9.30 5.97 -10.38
N ASN A 46 -9.96 4.85 -10.10
CA ASN A 46 -10.49 3.86 -11.05
C ASN A 46 -9.42 3.03 -11.78
N GLU A 47 -8.18 2.97 -11.26
CA GLU A 47 -7.19 2.08 -11.83
C GLU A 47 -7.60 0.63 -11.56
N PRO A 48 -7.61 -0.26 -12.58
CA PRO A 48 -7.87 -1.67 -12.38
C PRO A 48 -6.85 -2.28 -11.42
N ILE A 49 -7.31 -3.06 -10.42
CA ILE A 49 -6.43 -3.57 -9.36
C ILE A 49 -5.25 -4.38 -9.91
N ASN A 50 -5.46 -5.10 -11.02
CA ASN A 50 -4.42 -5.90 -11.64
C ASN A 50 -3.35 -5.08 -12.38
N HIS A 51 -3.58 -3.79 -12.62
CA HIS A 51 -2.62 -2.85 -13.20
C HIS A 51 -1.84 -2.07 -12.14
N ILE A 52 -2.31 -2.05 -10.89
CA ILE A 52 -1.66 -1.32 -9.80
C ILE A 52 -0.36 -2.01 -9.43
N GLU A 53 0.77 -1.28 -9.45
CA GLU A 53 2.09 -1.83 -9.15
C GLU A 53 2.22 -2.37 -7.72
N THR A 54 1.59 -1.69 -6.77
CA THR A 54 1.68 -2.03 -5.35
C THR A 54 0.71 -3.13 -4.91
N ARG A 55 -0.01 -3.77 -5.85
CA ARG A 55 -0.95 -4.87 -5.58
C ARG A 55 -0.32 -6.08 -4.92
N ASP A 56 0.99 -6.27 -5.09
CA ASP A 56 1.77 -7.34 -4.47
C ASP A 56 1.65 -7.37 -2.94
N ILE A 57 1.33 -6.22 -2.32
CA ILE A 57 1.10 -6.13 -0.87
C ILE A 57 -0.08 -6.97 -0.38
N LEU A 58 -1.03 -7.28 -1.26
CA LEU A 58 -2.18 -8.13 -0.94
C LEU A 58 -1.79 -9.61 -0.76
N GLY A 59 -0.66 -10.02 -1.37
CA GLY A 59 -0.17 -11.39 -1.31
C GLY A 59 -1.14 -12.39 -1.94
N ASP A 60 -1.13 -13.62 -1.44
CA ASP A 60 -2.00 -14.72 -1.86
C ASP A 60 -3.12 -14.99 -0.84
N SER A 61 -3.47 -14.01 -0.03
CA SER A 61 -4.56 -14.10 0.94
C SER A 61 -5.87 -14.42 0.25
N LYS A 62 -6.62 -15.39 0.77
CA LYS A 62 -7.93 -15.78 0.19
C LYS A 62 -8.89 -14.61 0.11
N GLU A 63 -8.84 -13.73 1.09
CA GLU A 63 -9.69 -12.54 1.19
C GLU A 63 -8.94 -11.42 1.89
N VAL A 64 -9.06 -10.20 1.35
CA VAL A 64 -8.57 -8.97 1.95
C VAL A 64 -9.71 -7.96 2.01
N LYS A 65 -9.94 -7.40 3.19
CA LYS A 65 -10.95 -6.36 3.40
C LYS A 65 -10.28 -5.01 3.61
N LEU A 66 -10.62 -4.04 2.78
CA LEU A 66 -10.19 -2.66 2.88
C LEU A 66 -11.36 -1.78 3.34
N ASN A 67 -11.14 -0.94 4.36
CA ASN A 67 -12.06 0.11 4.77
C ASN A 67 -11.38 1.46 4.57
N THR A 68 -11.84 2.21 3.57
CA THR A 68 -11.26 3.49 3.18
C THR A 68 -12.22 4.62 3.53
N TYR A 69 -11.72 5.61 4.27
CA TYR A 69 -12.45 6.83 4.58
C TYR A 69 -11.82 8.00 3.84
N PHE A 70 -12.61 8.79 3.15
CA PHE A 70 -12.15 9.95 2.42
C PHE A 70 -13.18 11.08 2.42
N PHE A 71 -12.72 12.28 2.15
CA PHE A 71 -13.54 13.45 2.04
C PHE A 71 -13.58 13.96 0.60
N SER A 72 -14.78 14.13 0.04
CA SER A 72 -15.00 14.75 -1.25
C SER A 72 -15.23 16.25 -1.05
N ARG A 73 -14.30 17.05 -1.55
CA ARG A 73 -14.42 18.51 -1.48
C ARG A 73 -15.57 19.03 -2.34
N LYS A 74 -15.82 18.38 -3.45
CA LYS A 74 -16.80 18.82 -4.44
C LYS A 74 -18.22 18.61 -3.98
N THR A 75 -18.49 17.43 -3.40
CA THR A 75 -19.83 17.11 -2.87
C THR A 75 -20.00 17.47 -1.40
N LYS A 76 -18.93 17.87 -0.70
CA LYS A 76 -18.88 18.13 0.75
C LYS A 76 -19.41 16.94 1.55
N GLU A 77 -18.96 15.74 1.16
CA GLU A 77 -19.35 14.50 1.80
C GLU A 77 -18.14 13.79 2.40
N VAL A 78 -18.34 13.18 3.55
CA VAL A 78 -17.47 12.14 4.10
C VAL A 78 -17.95 10.82 3.57
N CYS A 79 -17.04 10.04 3.03
CA CYS A 79 -17.31 8.76 2.40
C CYS A 79 -16.58 7.63 3.14
N ARG A 80 -17.22 6.45 3.21
CA ARG A 80 -16.61 5.18 3.59
C ARG A 80 -16.81 4.21 2.44
N LEU A 81 -15.69 3.71 1.92
CA LEU A 81 -15.67 2.62 0.93
C LEU A 81 -15.18 1.34 1.61
N GLU A 82 -15.98 0.31 1.58
CA GLU A 82 -15.61 -1.04 1.97
C GLU A 82 -15.40 -1.86 0.71
N THR A 83 -14.21 -2.44 0.53
CA THR A 83 -13.84 -3.26 -0.63
C THR A 83 -13.36 -4.60 -0.14
N ILE A 84 -13.92 -5.69 -0.66
CA ILE A 84 -13.48 -7.07 -0.41
C ILE A 84 -12.84 -7.59 -1.70
N ILE A 85 -11.58 -8.01 -1.57
CA ILE A 85 -10.74 -8.47 -2.66
C ILE A 85 -10.36 -9.92 -2.42
N THR A 86 -10.43 -10.76 -3.46
CA THR A 86 -9.95 -12.13 -3.44
C THR A 86 -8.76 -12.29 -4.39
N ALA A 87 -7.88 -13.24 -4.08
CA ALA A 87 -6.73 -13.60 -4.91
C ALA A 87 -6.92 -15.00 -5.49
N GLU A 88 -6.76 -15.14 -6.80
CA GLU A 88 -6.77 -16.40 -7.53
C GLU A 88 -5.40 -16.66 -8.15
N LYS A 89 -4.86 -17.88 -7.94
CA LYS A 89 -3.60 -18.28 -8.58
C LYS A 89 -3.88 -18.82 -9.97
N ASN A 90 -3.40 -18.11 -10.98
CA ASN A 90 -3.40 -18.59 -12.36
C ASN A 90 -2.02 -19.14 -12.72
N LYS A 91 -1.96 -20.32 -13.34
CA LYS A 91 -0.69 -20.99 -13.70
C LYS A 91 0.13 -20.21 -14.72
N SER A 92 -0.51 -19.39 -15.56
CA SER A 92 0.14 -18.65 -16.65
C SER A 92 0.43 -17.18 -16.32
N GLU A 93 -0.38 -16.55 -15.46
CA GLU A 93 -0.36 -15.10 -15.24
C GLU A 93 0.01 -14.71 -13.80
N GLY A 94 0.21 -15.69 -12.92
CA GLY A 94 0.52 -15.46 -11.52
C GLY A 94 -0.76 -15.24 -10.67
N ILE A 95 -0.73 -14.26 -9.75
CA ILE A 95 -1.87 -13.96 -8.90
C ILE A 95 -2.74 -12.90 -9.58
N ILE A 96 -4.02 -13.21 -9.74
CA ILE A 96 -5.05 -12.29 -10.25
C ILE A 96 -5.94 -11.91 -9.07
N TYR A 97 -6.22 -10.62 -8.95
CA TYR A 97 -7.08 -10.06 -7.90
C TYR A 97 -8.44 -9.69 -8.47
N ARG A 98 -9.50 -9.98 -7.70
CA ARG A 98 -10.88 -9.64 -8.03
C ARG A 98 -11.55 -8.92 -6.88
N ILE A 99 -12.31 -7.91 -7.18
CA ILE A 99 -13.16 -7.19 -6.22
C ILE A 99 -14.52 -7.90 -6.19
N VAL A 100 -14.75 -8.69 -5.16
CA VAL A 100 -15.95 -9.51 -5.03
C VAL A 100 -17.12 -8.78 -4.37
N SER A 101 -16.82 -7.77 -3.56
CA SER A 101 -17.85 -6.93 -2.93
C SER A 101 -17.33 -5.53 -2.71
N GLU A 102 -18.17 -4.55 -2.98
CA GLU A 102 -17.93 -3.16 -2.62
C GLU A 102 -19.20 -2.46 -2.22
N SER A 103 -19.09 -1.61 -1.20
CA SER A 103 -20.17 -0.73 -0.77
C SER A 103 -19.62 0.65 -0.41
N LEU A 104 -20.29 1.68 -0.87
CA LEU A 104 -19.94 3.08 -0.61
C LEU A 104 -21.04 3.74 0.19
N TRP A 105 -20.71 4.24 1.37
CA TRP A 105 -21.57 5.09 2.20
C TRP A 105 -21.12 6.54 2.09
N THR A 106 -22.07 7.45 2.13
CA THR A 106 -21.82 8.88 2.15
C THR A 106 -22.62 9.57 3.25
N LYS A 107 -22.11 10.67 3.75
CA LYS A 107 -22.82 11.59 4.63
C LYS A 107 -22.36 13.02 4.44
N SER A 108 -23.28 13.99 4.64
CA SER A 108 -22.96 15.42 4.59
C SER A 108 -21.96 15.81 5.69
N THR A 109 -21.10 16.78 5.39
CA THR A 109 -20.26 17.43 6.41
C THR A 109 -21.06 18.09 7.52
N ASP A 110 -22.30 18.50 7.27
CA ASP A 110 -23.17 19.13 8.25
C ASP A 110 -23.58 18.16 9.39
N GLU A 111 -23.52 16.85 9.12
CA GLU A 111 -23.78 15.80 10.10
C GLU A 111 -22.54 15.44 10.96
N VAL A 112 -21.39 16.03 10.64
CA VAL A 112 -20.10 15.67 11.26
C VAL A 112 -19.65 16.78 12.21
N THR A 113 -19.76 16.53 13.50
CA THR A 113 -19.35 17.47 14.55
C THR A 113 -18.01 17.10 15.18
N THR A 114 -17.64 15.83 15.16
CA THR A 114 -16.44 15.30 15.78
C THR A 114 -15.76 14.24 14.91
N ARG A 115 -14.50 13.90 15.22
CA ARG A 115 -13.80 12.79 14.55
C ARG A 115 -14.52 11.45 14.71
N LYS A 116 -15.16 11.20 15.88
CA LYS A 116 -15.95 9.99 16.10
C LYS A 116 -17.13 9.95 15.15
N THR A 117 -17.92 11.01 15.08
CA THR A 117 -19.07 11.08 14.18
C THR A 117 -18.64 11.05 12.71
N MET A 118 -17.44 11.52 12.38
CA MET A 118 -16.89 11.45 11.02
C MET A 118 -16.72 10.00 10.54
N LEU A 119 -16.25 9.10 11.41
CA LEU A 119 -15.96 7.70 11.07
C LEU A 119 -17.14 6.74 11.32
N ASP A 120 -18.19 7.22 11.96
CA ASP A 120 -19.39 6.43 12.29
C ASP A 120 -20.38 6.43 11.12
N PHE A 121 -20.65 5.23 10.59
CA PHE A 121 -21.62 4.98 9.52
C PHE A 121 -22.66 3.93 9.94
N GLU A 122 -22.80 3.67 11.24
CA GLU A 122 -23.75 2.68 11.76
C GLU A 122 -25.20 3.08 11.42
N GLY A 123 -26.02 2.10 11.02
CA GLY A 123 -27.43 2.29 10.66
C GLY A 123 -27.67 3.03 9.34
N ARG A 124 -26.61 3.28 8.53
CA ARG A 124 -26.76 3.92 7.21
C ARG A 124 -26.81 2.88 6.10
N GLU A 125 -27.71 3.08 5.16
CA GLU A 125 -27.71 2.34 3.91
C GLU A 125 -26.59 2.82 2.99
N PRO A 126 -25.92 1.91 2.25
CA PRO A 126 -24.92 2.30 1.27
C PRO A 126 -25.56 3.07 0.10
N ALA A 127 -24.89 4.13 -0.32
CA ALA A 127 -25.31 4.95 -1.47
C ALA A 127 -25.05 4.25 -2.81
N ILE A 128 -24.04 3.38 -2.88
CA ILE A 128 -23.69 2.57 -4.06
C ILE A 128 -23.26 1.19 -3.56
N ILE A 129 -23.76 0.13 -4.20
CA ILE A 129 -23.36 -1.26 -3.94
C ILE A 129 -22.89 -1.88 -5.26
N ARG A 130 -21.85 -2.72 -5.23
CA ARG A 130 -21.29 -3.37 -6.40
C ARG A 130 -22.32 -4.22 -7.15
N SER A 131 -23.15 -4.98 -6.45
CA SER A 131 -24.19 -5.84 -7.06
C SER A 131 -25.17 -5.09 -7.97
N SER A 132 -25.39 -3.79 -7.72
CA SER A 132 -26.23 -2.95 -8.58
C SER A 132 -25.55 -2.47 -9.85
N GLN A 133 -24.25 -2.79 -10.04
CA GLN A 133 -23.40 -2.34 -11.16
C GLN A 133 -22.75 -3.50 -11.93
N GLU A 134 -23.00 -4.75 -11.52
CA GLU A 134 -22.28 -5.94 -12.04
C GLU A 134 -22.35 -6.12 -13.56
N GLU A 135 -23.46 -5.73 -14.20
CA GLU A 135 -23.61 -5.86 -15.67
C GLU A 135 -22.64 -5.00 -16.48
N PHE A 136 -22.04 -3.96 -15.86
CA PHE A 136 -21.24 -2.96 -16.57
C PHE A 136 -19.87 -2.74 -15.98
N LEU A 137 -19.51 -3.45 -14.92
CA LEU A 137 -18.29 -3.22 -14.17
C LEU A 137 -17.40 -4.46 -14.16
N SER A 138 -16.18 -4.32 -14.69
CA SER A 138 -15.15 -5.37 -14.58
C SER A 138 -14.86 -5.70 -13.12
N ASP A 139 -14.56 -6.98 -12.82
CA ASP A 139 -14.29 -7.49 -11.47
C ASP A 139 -12.96 -6.98 -10.87
N ASP A 140 -12.15 -6.29 -11.63
CA ASP A 140 -10.89 -5.66 -11.21
C ASP A 140 -10.98 -4.12 -11.06
N VAL A 141 -12.13 -3.51 -11.36
CA VAL A 141 -12.35 -2.05 -11.28
C VAL A 141 -13.30 -1.72 -10.11
N SER A 142 -12.96 -0.68 -9.34
CA SER A 142 -13.78 -0.21 -8.22
C SER A 142 -15.09 0.48 -8.67
N ILE A 143 -16.16 0.35 -7.84
CA ILE A 143 -17.41 1.10 -8.01
C ILE A 143 -17.20 2.62 -8.00
N MET A 144 -16.04 3.09 -7.56
CA MET A 144 -15.66 4.50 -7.59
C MET A 144 -15.76 5.12 -8.99
N ILE A 145 -15.64 4.31 -10.05
CA ILE A 145 -15.79 4.79 -11.42
C ILE A 145 -17.17 5.42 -11.67
N ALA A 146 -18.24 4.88 -11.10
CA ALA A 146 -19.59 5.43 -11.22
C ALA A 146 -19.70 6.80 -10.54
N ARG A 147 -19.08 6.94 -9.34
CA ARG A 147 -19.02 8.20 -8.62
C ARG A 147 -18.16 9.22 -9.36
N ASN A 148 -16.95 8.84 -9.77
CA ASN A 148 -15.98 9.74 -10.38
C ASN A 148 -16.47 10.29 -11.73
N LYS A 149 -17.19 9.50 -12.52
CA LYS A 149 -17.88 9.99 -13.73
C LYS A 149 -18.86 11.12 -13.42
N LYS A 150 -19.61 11.01 -12.31
CA LYS A 150 -20.60 12.01 -11.90
C LYS A 150 -19.94 13.25 -11.28
N THR A 151 -18.97 13.06 -10.39
CA THR A 151 -18.33 14.15 -9.64
C THR A 151 -17.20 14.81 -10.42
N LYS A 152 -16.58 14.10 -11.36
CA LYS A 152 -15.34 14.51 -12.05
C LYS A 152 -14.23 14.86 -11.05
N GLU A 153 -14.16 14.10 -9.96
CA GLU A 153 -13.07 14.17 -8.98
C GLU A 153 -11.93 13.26 -9.40
N TYR A 154 -10.71 13.67 -9.08
CA TYR A 154 -9.48 12.98 -9.41
C TYR A 154 -8.43 13.27 -8.33
N ILE A 155 -7.72 12.24 -7.90
CA ILE A 155 -6.62 12.36 -6.91
C ILE A 155 -5.30 12.39 -7.68
N ARG A 156 -4.56 13.49 -7.58
CA ARG A 156 -3.21 13.56 -8.13
C ARG A 156 -2.25 12.83 -7.22
N ILE A 157 -1.67 11.74 -7.72
CA ILE A 157 -0.69 10.93 -7.01
C ILE A 157 0.71 11.22 -7.57
N VAL A 158 1.68 11.49 -6.69
CA VAL A 158 3.10 11.53 -7.03
C VAL A 158 3.79 10.43 -6.24
N ASN A 159 4.08 9.33 -6.93
CA ASN A 159 4.72 8.16 -6.33
C ASN A 159 6.23 8.21 -6.51
N LEU A 160 6.97 8.37 -5.41
CA LEU A 160 8.43 8.37 -5.38
C LEU A 160 9.03 7.06 -4.82
N LEU A 161 8.22 6.05 -4.52
CA LEU A 161 8.71 4.77 -3.97
C LEU A 161 9.70 4.08 -4.91
N LYS A 162 9.52 4.18 -6.23
CA LYS A 162 10.46 3.65 -7.23
C LYS A 162 11.86 4.21 -7.07
N PHE A 163 11.98 5.49 -6.77
CA PHE A 163 13.28 6.17 -6.66
C PHE A 163 14.04 5.81 -5.38
N THR A 164 13.38 5.22 -4.38
CA THR A 164 14.04 4.79 -3.15
C THR A 164 14.77 3.46 -3.30
N ASN A 165 14.46 2.66 -4.34
CA ASN A 165 15.03 1.33 -4.57
C ASN A 165 16.15 1.30 -5.62
N VAL A 166 16.51 2.44 -6.21
CA VAL A 166 17.46 2.52 -7.35
C VAL A 166 18.92 2.40 -6.93
N ASN A 167 19.25 2.57 -5.65
CA ASN A 167 20.65 2.60 -5.19
C ASN A 167 21.07 1.27 -4.54
N ILE A 168 20.96 0.17 -5.27
CA ILE A 168 21.66 -1.06 -4.88
C ILE A 168 23.08 -0.93 -5.35
N LEU A 169 23.96 -0.61 -4.43
CA LEU A 169 25.39 -0.75 -4.69
C LEU A 169 25.75 -2.24 -4.63
N PRO A 170 26.50 -2.76 -5.60
CA PRO A 170 27.06 -4.09 -5.50
C PRO A 170 28.00 -4.13 -4.30
N PHE A 171 27.73 -5.00 -3.36
CA PHE A 171 28.60 -5.27 -2.22
C PHE A 171 29.61 -6.31 -2.65
N PHE A 172 30.88 -6.01 -2.48
CA PHE A 172 31.98 -6.90 -2.84
C PHE A 172 32.73 -7.44 -1.60
N GLU A 173 32.28 -7.08 -0.40
CA GLU A 173 32.94 -7.45 0.85
C GLU A 173 31.90 -8.00 1.84
N ASP A 174 32.32 -8.91 2.70
CA ASP A 174 31.51 -9.46 3.77
C ASP A 174 31.08 -8.36 4.75
N ILE A 175 29.81 -8.28 5.01
CA ILE A 175 29.26 -7.36 5.99
C ILE A 175 29.29 -8.06 7.35
N PRO A 176 29.88 -7.43 8.41
CA PRO A 176 29.86 -8.00 9.75
C PRO A 176 28.45 -8.37 10.20
N ALA A 177 28.29 -9.56 10.77
CA ALA A 177 26.99 -10.09 11.20
C ALA A 177 26.27 -9.14 12.17
N GLU A 178 27.02 -8.41 13.01
CA GLU A 178 26.50 -7.42 13.95
C GLU A 178 25.81 -6.26 13.22
N VAL A 179 26.37 -5.78 12.11
CA VAL A 179 25.80 -4.70 11.31
C VAL A 179 24.51 -5.18 10.64
N ILE A 180 24.52 -6.38 10.09
CA ILE A 180 23.35 -6.97 9.44
C ILE A 180 22.22 -7.14 10.46
N THR A 181 22.54 -7.73 11.62
CA THR A 181 21.55 -7.97 12.69
C THR A 181 21.00 -6.66 13.28
N PHE A 182 21.83 -5.60 13.32
CA PHE A 182 21.39 -4.27 13.73
C PHE A 182 20.41 -3.66 12.73
N LEU A 183 20.66 -3.81 11.43
CA LEU A 183 19.81 -3.26 10.37
C LEU A 183 18.51 -4.06 10.21
N ASP A 184 18.57 -5.37 10.34
CA ASP A 184 17.42 -6.26 10.29
C ASP A 184 17.61 -7.45 11.25
N PRO A 185 16.97 -7.42 12.44
CA PRO A 185 17.14 -8.46 13.44
C PRO A 185 16.56 -9.83 13.04
N THR A 186 15.86 -9.93 11.92
CA THR A 186 15.33 -11.20 11.39
C THR A 186 16.36 -11.97 10.58
N ILE A 187 17.44 -11.32 10.12
CA ILE A 187 18.51 -11.95 9.36
C ILE A 187 19.48 -12.63 10.33
N GLU A 188 19.85 -13.88 10.01
CA GLU A 188 20.88 -14.64 10.71
C GLU A 188 22.25 -14.41 10.07
N SER A 189 22.33 -14.49 8.73
CA SER A 189 23.57 -14.26 7.97
C SER A 189 23.30 -13.77 6.54
N LEU A 190 24.25 -13.00 6.01
CA LEU A 190 24.30 -12.55 4.62
C LEU A 190 25.77 -12.56 4.18
N HIS A 191 26.11 -13.45 3.22
CA HIS A 191 27.46 -13.62 2.69
C HIS A 191 27.46 -13.47 1.18
N PHE A 192 28.56 -12.98 0.65
CA PHE A 192 28.77 -12.79 -0.79
C PHE A 192 29.95 -13.65 -1.22
N ASP A 193 29.68 -14.63 -2.08
CA ASP A 193 30.71 -15.48 -2.69
C ASP A 193 30.90 -15.12 -4.17
N GLU A 194 32.09 -15.29 -4.68
CA GLU A 194 32.38 -15.19 -6.10
C GLU A 194 32.78 -16.56 -6.65
N LYS A 195 31.97 -17.08 -7.59
CA LYS A 195 32.26 -18.33 -8.31
C LYS A 195 32.15 -18.08 -9.81
N ASP A 196 33.20 -18.42 -10.55
CA ASP A 196 33.23 -18.25 -12.02
C ASP A 196 32.90 -16.82 -12.50
N LYS A 197 33.39 -15.80 -11.78
CA LYS A 197 33.09 -14.36 -12.01
C LYS A 197 31.61 -14.00 -11.85
N LYS A 198 30.83 -14.87 -11.20
CA LYS A 198 29.44 -14.58 -10.81
C LYS A 198 29.37 -14.44 -9.30
N GLN A 199 28.70 -13.38 -8.86
CA GLN A 199 28.38 -13.22 -7.45
C GLN A 199 27.25 -14.19 -7.06
N ILE A 200 27.47 -14.91 -5.97
CA ILE A 200 26.46 -15.74 -5.32
C ILE A 200 26.22 -15.12 -3.95
N ILE A 201 24.97 -14.98 -3.58
CA ILE A 201 24.58 -14.35 -2.32
C ILE A 201 23.86 -15.41 -1.49
N HIS A 202 24.33 -15.62 -0.29
CA HIS A 202 23.79 -16.51 0.71
C HIS A 202 23.05 -15.71 1.76
N LEU A 203 21.73 -15.76 1.75
CA LEU A 203 20.86 -15.04 2.68
C LEU A 203 20.13 -16.04 3.58
N LYS A 204 20.29 -15.92 4.89
CA LYS A 204 19.61 -16.76 5.86
C LYS A 204 18.84 -15.92 6.88
N PHE A 205 17.56 -16.18 7.01
CA PHE A 205 16.72 -15.65 8.08
C PHE A 205 16.71 -16.59 9.28
N LYS A 206 16.58 -16.05 10.47
CA LYS A 206 16.50 -16.83 11.72
C LYS A 206 15.40 -17.89 11.63
N GLY A 207 15.78 -19.16 11.85
CA GLY A 207 14.84 -20.27 11.84
C GLY A 207 14.30 -20.66 10.46
N LYS A 208 14.90 -20.19 9.36
CA LYS A 208 14.54 -20.56 7.97
C LYS A 208 15.73 -21.20 7.25
N GLU A 209 15.44 -21.86 6.14
CA GLU A 209 16.46 -22.37 5.23
C GLU A 209 17.21 -21.22 4.54
N GLU A 210 18.43 -21.50 4.11
CA GLU A 210 19.26 -20.55 3.37
C GLU A 210 18.69 -20.31 1.96
N ILE A 211 18.71 -19.07 1.52
CA ILE A 211 18.30 -18.64 0.20
C ILE A 211 19.55 -18.27 -0.58
N ILE A 212 19.73 -18.89 -1.75
CA ILE A 212 20.86 -18.60 -2.64
C ILE A 212 20.37 -17.75 -3.81
N LEU A 213 20.98 -16.57 -3.98
CA LEU A 213 20.63 -15.62 -5.02
C LEU A 213 21.81 -15.43 -5.98
N ASN A 214 21.53 -15.33 -7.26
CA ASN A 214 22.55 -15.17 -8.30
C ASN A 214 22.71 -13.72 -8.79
N ASN A 215 21.88 -12.81 -8.25
CA ASN A 215 21.89 -11.41 -8.64
C ASN A 215 21.60 -10.53 -7.41
N PRO A 216 22.45 -9.52 -7.12
CA PRO A 216 22.22 -8.58 -6.03
C PRO A 216 20.86 -7.86 -6.07
N VAL A 217 20.28 -7.67 -7.25
CA VAL A 217 18.95 -7.06 -7.42
C VAL A 217 17.86 -7.89 -6.75
N GLU A 218 18.02 -9.21 -6.69
CA GLU A 218 17.08 -10.13 -6.05
C GLU A 218 16.94 -9.91 -4.54
N LEU A 219 17.96 -9.32 -3.88
CA LEU A 219 17.90 -8.94 -2.48
C LEU A 219 16.73 -8.01 -2.15
N ASN A 220 16.28 -7.20 -3.11
CA ASN A 220 15.12 -6.32 -2.91
C ASN A 220 13.81 -7.09 -2.68
N ASN A 221 13.73 -8.33 -3.12
CA ASN A 221 12.55 -9.17 -2.92
C ASN A 221 12.47 -9.69 -1.47
N TYR A 222 13.58 -9.69 -0.76
CA TYR A 222 13.72 -10.30 0.57
C TYR A 222 14.03 -9.27 1.66
N LEU A 223 14.76 -8.22 1.33
CA LEU A 223 15.23 -7.22 2.28
C LEU A 223 14.46 -5.90 2.15
N SER A 224 14.29 -5.21 3.27
CA SER A 224 13.77 -3.84 3.23
C SER A 224 14.75 -2.91 2.52
N SER A 225 14.23 -1.84 1.92
CA SER A 225 15.07 -0.80 1.30
C SER A 225 16.03 -0.16 2.30
N GLY A 226 15.70 -0.12 3.58
CA GLY A 226 16.57 0.35 4.65
C GLY A 226 17.72 -0.61 4.92
N THR A 227 17.48 -1.92 4.91
CA THR A 227 18.51 -2.96 5.09
C THR A 227 19.49 -2.98 3.92
N VAL A 228 18.96 -2.85 2.69
CA VAL A 228 19.80 -2.81 1.47
C VAL A 228 20.67 -1.55 1.39
N LYS A 229 20.22 -0.42 1.94
CA LYS A 229 20.92 0.87 1.90
C LYS A 229 21.76 1.19 3.13
N GLY A 230 21.66 0.37 4.15
CA GLY A 230 22.33 0.57 5.45
C GLY A 230 23.83 0.29 5.37
N LYS A 231 24.56 1.14 4.64
CA LYS A 231 26.00 1.21 4.63
C LYS A 231 26.51 2.38 5.44
#